data_593f9d69c7df5bc17c7fac41ade27da4
#
_entry.id   593f9d69c7df5bc17c7fac41ade27da4
#
_cell.length_a   1.000
_cell.length_b   1.000
_cell.length_c   1.000
_cell.angle_alpha   90.00
_cell.angle_beta   90.00
_cell.angle_gamma   90.00
#
_symmetry.space_group_name_H-M   'P 1'
#
loop_
_entity.id
_entity.type
_entity.pdbx_description
1 polymer ?
#
loop_
_entity_poly.entity_id
_entity_poly.type
_entity_poly.pdbx_seq_one_letter_code
_entity_poly.pdbx_strand_id
1 'polypeptide(L)'
;MNNKTEFLLMRHATPDYSIIDKRHYRGFGNDLAPLTQSGVEETRKASKNPILNNVDIILSSPYTRTLQTASILAKELNLELKVEIDLMEWLPDKTFMYDDYSMVVEWRKHYDENNGKCVYKDDNFEEKNEIISRVNSVLEKYTNYSKVLVVTHGMVITALTDVQKPEHTQIVKYTLND
;
A
#
# COMPACT_ATOMS: atom_id res chain seq x y z
N MET A 1 -10.35 -26.38 -14.25
CA MET A 1 -9.01 -25.79 -14.05
C MET A 1 -9.21 -24.65 -13.08
N ASN A 2 -8.72 -24.77 -11.84
CA ASN A 2 -8.73 -23.63 -10.91
C ASN A 2 -7.69 -22.62 -11.42
N ASN A 3 -8.15 -21.61 -12.17
CA ASN A 3 -7.26 -20.49 -12.45
C ASN A 3 -7.00 -19.76 -11.13
N LYS A 4 -5.74 -19.73 -10.70
CA LYS A 4 -5.33 -18.90 -9.55
C LYS A 4 -5.66 -17.44 -9.85
N THR A 5 -6.17 -16.72 -8.85
CA THR A 5 -6.44 -15.27 -8.93
C THR A 5 -5.15 -14.51 -9.23
N GLU A 6 -5.15 -13.63 -10.21
CA GLU A 6 -4.05 -12.69 -10.46
C GLU A 6 -4.26 -11.45 -9.61
N PHE A 7 -3.37 -11.18 -8.66
CA PHE A 7 -3.34 -9.94 -7.91
C PHE A 7 -2.36 -8.95 -8.54
N LEU A 8 -2.82 -7.74 -8.76
CA LEU A 8 -2.02 -6.61 -9.24
C LEU A 8 -1.83 -5.63 -8.07
N LEU A 9 -0.63 -5.61 -7.49
CA LEU A 9 -0.29 -4.64 -6.43
C LEU A 9 0.13 -3.33 -7.07
N MET A 10 -0.54 -2.22 -6.73
CA MET A 10 -0.19 -0.89 -7.21
C MET A 10 0.19 0.01 -6.04
N ARG A 11 1.35 0.66 -6.10
CA ARG A 11 1.67 1.73 -5.17
C ARG A 11 0.82 2.96 -5.48
N HIS A 12 0.27 3.60 -4.43
CA HIS A 12 -0.44 4.87 -4.58
C HIS A 12 0.35 5.89 -5.39
N ALA A 13 -0.34 6.86 -6.00
CA ALA A 13 0.26 7.98 -6.73
C ALA A 13 0.92 8.99 -5.78
N THR A 14 1.61 9.99 -6.34
CA THR A 14 2.40 10.98 -5.60
C THR A 14 1.56 11.75 -4.58
N PRO A 15 1.87 11.61 -3.26
CA PRO A 15 1.15 12.30 -2.18
C PRO A 15 1.64 13.73 -1.99
N ASP A 16 0.78 14.59 -1.45
CA ASP A 16 1.07 15.97 -1.05
C ASP A 16 1.14 16.08 0.48
N TYR A 17 2.33 16.21 1.02
CA TYR A 17 2.54 16.42 2.45
C TYR A 17 2.52 17.89 2.86
N SER A 18 2.39 18.85 1.96
CA SER A 18 2.49 20.28 2.24
C SER A 18 1.50 20.77 3.31
N ILE A 19 0.26 20.25 3.29
CA ILE A 19 -0.75 20.59 4.30
C ILE A 19 -0.49 19.91 5.64
N ILE A 20 0.08 18.71 5.61
CA ILE A 20 0.47 17.95 6.80
C ILE A 20 1.57 18.71 7.53
N ASP A 21 2.63 19.10 6.80
CA ASP A 21 3.77 19.87 7.32
C ASP A 21 3.32 21.24 7.87
N LYS A 22 2.50 21.97 7.12
CA LYS A 22 1.97 23.27 7.52
C LYS A 22 1.14 23.22 8.80
N ARG A 23 0.43 22.11 9.04
CA ARG A 23 -0.41 21.92 10.24
C ARG A 23 0.30 21.18 11.35
N HIS A 24 1.55 20.78 11.14
CA HIS A 24 2.35 20.00 12.10
C HIS A 24 1.63 18.72 12.56
N TYR A 25 0.96 18.03 11.64
CA TYR A 25 0.33 16.75 11.94
C TYR A 25 1.41 15.70 12.24
N ARG A 26 1.15 14.85 13.23
CA ARG A 26 2.09 13.83 13.69
C ARG A 26 1.46 12.45 13.64
N GLY A 27 2.28 11.41 13.70
CA GLY A 27 1.82 10.03 13.71
C GLY A 27 0.90 9.75 12.53
N PHE A 28 -0.28 9.22 12.81
CA PHE A 28 -1.31 8.96 11.80
C PHE A 28 -1.79 10.17 11.01
N GLY A 29 -1.54 11.38 11.51
CA GLY A 29 -1.84 12.58 10.74
C GLY A 29 -1.13 12.62 9.38
N ASN A 30 0.03 11.97 9.25
CA ASN A 30 0.75 11.84 7.99
C ASN A 30 -0.04 11.04 6.93
N ASP A 31 -0.88 10.09 7.36
CA ASP A 31 -1.65 9.24 6.46
C ASP A 31 -2.89 9.93 5.87
N LEU A 32 -3.19 11.15 6.35
CA LEU A 32 -4.19 12.04 5.77
C LEU A 32 -3.69 12.79 4.53
N ALA A 33 -2.42 12.66 4.16
CA ALA A 33 -1.85 13.31 2.97
C ALA A 33 -2.63 12.95 1.70
N PRO A 34 -3.21 13.95 0.99
CA PRO A 34 -3.90 13.72 -0.27
C PRO A 34 -2.90 13.53 -1.42
N LEU A 35 -3.39 13.30 -2.63
CA LEU A 35 -2.55 13.33 -3.83
C LEU A 35 -2.23 14.75 -4.24
N THR A 36 -1.04 14.93 -4.82
CA THR A 36 -0.72 16.14 -5.61
C THR A 36 -1.59 16.19 -6.88
N GLN A 37 -1.65 17.35 -7.53
CA GLN A 37 -2.28 17.46 -8.84
C GLN A 37 -1.62 16.52 -9.86
N SER A 38 -0.28 16.43 -9.86
CA SER A 38 0.45 15.47 -10.70
C SER A 38 0.11 14.02 -10.34
N GLY A 39 -0.06 13.68 -9.06
CA GLY A 39 -0.49 12.34 -8.63
C GLY A 39 -1.87 11.97 -9.16
N VAL A 40 -2.79 12.92 -9.24
CA VAL A 40 -4.11 12.70 -9.88
C VAL A 40 -3.92 12.38 -11.37
N GLU A 41 -3.05 13.10 -12.07
CA GLU A 41 -2.77 12.89 -13.50
C GLU A 41 -2.03 11.58 -13.75
N GLU A 42 -1.04 11.24 -12.90
CA GLU A 42 -0.36 9.94 -12.88
C GLU A 42 -1.37 8.79 -12.80
N THR A 43 -2.34 8.90 -11.90
CA THR A 43 -3.38 7.89 -11.70
C THR A 43 -4.27 7.74 -12.94
N ARG A 44 -4.71 8.85 -13.54
CA ARG A 44 -5.49 8.81 -14.80
C ARG A 44 -4.69 8.22 -15.97
N LYS A 45 -3.39 8.46 -16.02
CA LYS A 45 -2.51 7.82 -16.99
C LYS A 45 -2.38 6.32 -16.74
N ALA A 46 -2.22 5.93 -15.48
CA ALA A 46 -2.11 4.53 -15.07
C ALA A 46 -3.38 3.74 -15.37
N SER A 47 -4.58 4.35 -15.30
CA SER A 47 -5.84 3.67 -15.64
C SER A 47 -5.91 3.17 -17.09
N LYS A 48 -5.08 3.71 -17.97
CA LYS A 48 -4.98 3.31 -19.39
C LYS A 48 -4.00 2.16 -19.64
N ASN A 49 -3.36 1.65 -18.58
CA ASN A 49 -2.40 0.55 -18.74
C ASN A 49 -3.15 -0.75 -19.11
N PRO A 50 -2.81 -1.42 -20.23
CA PRO A 50 -3.48 -2.66 -20.66
C PRO A 50 -3.44 -3.79 -19.62
N ILE A 51 -2.50 -3.78 -18.68
CA ILE A 51 -2.45 -4.76 -17.60
C ILE A 51 -3.71 -4.73 -16.74
N LEU A 52 -4.43 -3.60 -16.69
CA LEU A 52 -5.66 -3.42 -15.93
C LEU A 52 -6.92 -3.92 -16.67
N ASN A 53 -6.77 -4.36 -17.91
CA ASN A 53 -7.89 -4.97 -18.63
C ASN A 53 -8.38 -6.22 -17.89
N ASN A 54 -9.70 -6.36 -17.80
CA ASN A 54 -10.39 -7.47 -17.13
C ASN A 54 -10.08 -7.57 -15.62
N VAL A 55 -9.75 -6.47 -14.97
CA VAL A 55 -9.80 -6.39 -13.49
C VAL A 55 -11.27 -6.46 -13.07
N ASP A 56 -11.57 -7.30 -12.08
CA ASP A 56 -12.93 -7.54 -11.60
C ASP A 56 -13.31 -6.57 -10.47
N ILE A 57 -12.35 -6.19 -9.63
CA ILE A 57 -12.55 -5.39 -8.43
C ILE A 57 -11.27 -4.65 -8.03
N ILE A 58 -11.43 -3.52 -7.34
CA ILE A 58 -10.33 -2.75 -6.75
C ILE A 58 -10.41 -2.85 -5.23
N LEU A 59 -9.30 -3.19 -4.59
CA LEU A 59 -9.09 -3.11 -3.15
C LEU A 59 -8.19 -1.91 -2.84
N SER A 60 -8.41 -1.25 -1.71
CA SER A 60 -7.60 -0.12 -1.27
C SER A 60 -7.27 -0.19 0.21
N SER A 61 -6.05 0.22 0.55
CA SER A 61 -5.71 0.67 1.89
C SER A 61 -6.60 1.86 2.30
N PRO A 62 -6.89 2.05 3.62
CA PRO A 62 -7.73 3.14 4.11
C PRO A 62 -7.06 4.52 4.07
N TYR A 63 -5.76 4.64 3.77
CA TYR A 63 -5.05 5.91 3.80
C TYR A 63 -5.47 6.84 2.66
N THR A 64 -5.49 8.15 2.91
CA THR A 64 -6.05 9.14 1.96
C THR A 64 -5.44 9.02 0.56
N ARG A 65 -4.11 8.90 0.45
CA ARG A 65 -3.40 8.77 -0.83
C ARG A 65 -3.78 7.53 -1.64
N THR A 66 -4.00 6.40 -0.95
CA THR A 66 -4.45 5.15 -1.60
C THR A 66 -5.92 5.21 -1.99
N LEU A 67 -6.78 5.73 -1.11
CA LEU A 67 -8.20 5.90 -1.39
C LEU A 67 -8.44 6.82 -2.58
N GLN A 68 -7.72 7.94 -2.67
CA GLN A 68 -7.84 8.83 -3.82
C GLN A 68 -7.36 8.16 -5.12
N THR A 69 -6.20 7.46 -5.08
CA THR A 69 -5.72 6.68 -6.22
C THR A 69 -6.76 5.65 -6.65
N ALA A 70 -7.25 4.85 -5.72
CA ALA A 70 -8.23 3.80 -6.00
C ALA A 70 -9.57 4.35 -6.48
N SER A 71 -10.06 5.47 -5.90
CA SER A 71 -11.31 6.11 -6.31
C SER A 71 -11.25 6.64 -7.75
N ILE A 72 -10.11 7.21 -8.15
CA ILE A 72 -9.91 7.66 -9.54
C ILE A 72 -9.92 6.44 -10.47
N LEU A 73 -9.18 5.38 -10.14
CA LEU A 73 -9.15 4.14 -10.93
C LEU A 73 -10.53 3.49 -11.02
N ALA A 74 -11.27 3.41 -9.91
CA ALA A 74 -12.61 2.84 -9.88
C ALA A 74 -13.57 3.57 -10.82
N LYS A 75 -13.49 4.92 -10.84
CA LYS A 75 -14.27 5.75 -11.76
C LYS A 75 -13.88 5.54 -13.22
N GLU A 76 -12.58 5.58 -13.52
CA GLU A 76 -12.06 5.46 -14.90
C GLU A 76 -12.32 4.06 -15.50
N LEU A 77 -12.25 3.01 -14.66
CA LEU A 77 -12.43 1.60 -15.07
C LEU A 77 -13.86 1.09 -14.88
N ASN A 78 -14.74 1.89 -14.25
CA ASN A 78 -16.12 1.52 -13.87
C ASN A 78 -16.18 0.23 -13.05
N LEU A 79 -15.37 0.17 -11.99
CA LEU A 79 -15.23 -0.99 -11.10
C LEU A 79 -15.67 -0.68 -9.67
N GLU A 80 -16.10 -1.73 -8.95
CA GLU A 80 -16.33 -1.67 -7.51
C GLU A 80 -15.01 -1.43 -6.76
N LEU A 81 -15.06 -0.62 -5.69
CA LEU A 81 -13.96 -0.35 -4.78
C LEU A 81 -14.32 -0.84 -3.37
N LYS A 82 -13.47 -1.67 -2.78
CA LYS A 82 -13.55 -2.05 -1.37
C LYS A 82 -12.32 -1.58 -0.60
N VAL A 83 -12.55 -1.21 0.66
CA VAL A 83 -11.49 -0.74 1.57
C VAL A 83 -11.19 -1.84 2.57
N GLU A 84 -9.92 -2.22 2.67
CA GLU A 84 -9.42 -3.23 3.61
C GLU A 84 -8.35 -2.61 4.51
N ILE A 85 -8.58 -2.65 5.82
CA ILE A 85 -7.68 -2.04 6.82
C ILE A 85 -6.27 -2.62 6.72
N ASP A 86 -6.18 -3.93 6.59
CA ASP A 86 -4.91 -4.66 6.57
C ASP A 86 -4.10 -4.49 5.27
N LEU A 87 -4.54 -3.60 4.35
CA LEU A 87 -3.74 -3.11 3.23
C LEU A 87 -2.99 -1.80 3.55
N MET A 88 -3.04 -1.31 4.78
CA MET A 88 -2.30 -0.10 5.23
C MET A 88 -0.78 -0.26 5.08
N GLU A 89 -0.06 0.87 5.14
CA GLU A 89 1.41 0.88 5.05
C GLU A 89 2.03 0.18 6.28
N TRP A 90 3.30 -0.16 6.17
CA TRP A 90 4.12 -0.61 7.27
C TRP A 90 3.94 0.26 8.52
N LEU A 91 3.78 -0.37 9.67
CA LEU A 91 3.64 0.30 10.95
C LEU A 91 5.02 0.52 11.58
N PRO A 92 5.50 1.76 11.64
CA PRO A 92 6.75 2.07 12.34
C PRO A 92 6.64 1.85 13.84
N ASP A 93 5.44 1.92 14.41
CA ASP A 93 5.13 1.62 15.79
C ASP A 93 3.76 0.94 15.90
N LYS A 94 3.73 -0.31 16.37
CA LYS A 94 2.50 -1.10 16.54
C LYS A 94 1.55 -0.54 17.60
N THR A 95 2.00 0.35 18.47
CA THR A 95 1.12 1.05 19.44
C THR A 95 0.40 2.24 18.82
N PHE A 96 0.81 2.69 17.63
CA PHE A 96 0.32 3.91 16.98
C PHE A 96 0.55 5.21 17.76
N MET A 97 1.49 5.21 18.69
CA MET A 97 1.73 6.34 19.62
C MET A 97 2.96 7.18 19.26
N TYR A 98 3.63 6.89 18.13
CA TYR A 98 4.76 7.73 17.71
C TYR A 98 4.30 9.14 17.31
N ASP A 99 5.08 10.15 17.68
CA ASP A 99 4.79 11.56 17.38
C ASP A 99 5.91 12.28 16.63
N ASP A 100 7.09 11.65 16.54
CA ASP A 100 8.27 12.21 15.87
C ASP A 100 8.68 11.35 14.65
N TYR A 101 8.80 12.01 13.50
CA TYR A 101 9.23 11.33 12.26
C TYR A 101 10.68 10.82 12.33
N SER A 102 11.53 11.39 13.18
CA SER A 102 12.90 10.90 13.40
C SER A 102 12.91 9.46 13.90
N MET A 103 11.95 9.08 14.74
CA MET A 103 11.78 7.70 15.21
C MET A 103 11.44 6.74 14.05
N VAL A 104 10.58 7.19 13.13
CA VAL A 104 10.22 6.41 11.93
C VAL A 104 11.46 6.14 11.07
N VAL A 105 12.34 7.14 10.91
CA VAL A 105 13.60 7.00 10.15
C VAL A 105 14.54 5.99 10.82
N GLU A 106 14.67 6.03 12.16
CA GLU A 106 15.49 5.10 12.91
C GLU A 106 14.95 3.67 12.82
N TRP A 107 13.66 3.45 13.08
CA TRP A 107 13.03 2.14 12.95
C TRP A 107 13.05 1.60 11.54
N ARG A 108 12.95 2.47 10.55
CA ARG A 108 13.11 2.06 9.15
C ARG A 108 14.53 1.57 8.87
N LYS A 109 15.55 2.21 9.43
CA LYS A 109 16.93 1.76 9.34
C LYS A 109 17.11 0.38 9.99
N HIS A 110 16.59 0.19 11.22
CA HIS A 110 16.63 -1.11 11.90
C HIS A 110 15.93 -2.20 11.08
N TYR A 111 14.76 -1.90 10.50
CA TYR A 111 14.03 -2.81 9.62
C TYR A 111 14.89 -3.23 8.42
N ASP A 112 15.51 -2.28 7.73
CA ASP A 112 16.30 -2.54 6.53
C ASP A 112 17.59 -3.33 6.87
N GLU A 113 18.29 -2.98 7.95
CA GLU A 113 19.52 -3.65 8.40
C GLU A 113 19.27 -5.08 8.90
N ASN A 114 18.09 -5.37 9.43
CA ASN A 114 17.75 -6.67 10.05
C ASN A 114 16.74 -7.48 9.22
N ASN A 115 16.65 -7.21 7.92
CA ASN A 115 15.75 -7.92 7.00
C ASN A 115 14.29 -7.99 7.50
N GLY A 116 13.81 -6.88 8.05
CA GLY A 116 12.44 -6.73 8.53
C GLY A 116 12.13 -7.39 9.86
N LYS A 117 13.13 -7.62 10.72
CA LYS A 117 12.94 -8.22 12.05
C LYS A 117 13.25 -7.24 13.16
N CYS A 118 12.45 -7.28 14.22
CA CYS A 118 12.75 -6.62 15.49
C CYS A 118 13.87 -7.36 16.21
N VAL A 119 15.02 -6.73 16.39
CA VAL A 119 16.20 -7.34 17.05
C VAL A 119 16.67 -6.53 18.26
N TYR A 120 16.33 -5.25 18.34
CA TYR A 120 16.65 -4.39 19.46
C TYR A 120 15.49 -4.37 20.46
N LYS A 121 15.83 -4.16 21.74
CA LYS A 121 14.85 -4.21 22.83
C LYS A 121 13.69 -3.22 22.67
N ASP A 122 13.97 -2.07 22.06
CA ASP A 122 13.02 -0.98 21.89
C ASP A 122 12.35 -0.98 20.48
N ASP A 123 12.67 -1.97 19.64
CA ASP A 123 12.00 -2.17 18.36
C ASP A 123 10.54 -2.57 18.60
N ASN A 124 9.61 -1.80 18.03
CA ASN A 124 8.18 -2.10 18.11
C ASN A 124 7.48 -1.90 16.75
N PHE A 125 8.26 -1.90 15.68
CA PHE A 125 7.71 -1.80 14.34
C PHE A 125 7.11 -3.14 13.87
N GLU A 126 6.30 -3.07 12.84
CA GLU A 126 5.73 -4.25 12.18
C GLU A 126 6.83 -5.02 11.42
N GLU A 127 7.00 -6.29 11.73
CA GLU A 127 7.96 -7.14 11.04
C GLU A 127 7.49 -7.50 9.62
N LYS A 128 8.44 -7.81 8.73
CA LYS A 128 8.15 -8.20 7.34
C LYS A 128 7.12 -9.33 7.25
N ASN A 129 7.25 -10.35 8.12
CA ASN A 129 6.33 -11.49 8.12
C ASN A 129 4.93 -11.10 8.61
N GLU A 130 4.81 -10.12 9.50
CA GLU A 130 3.50 -9.61 9.94
C GLU A 130 2.79 -8.90 8.78
N ILE A 131 3.52 -8.08 7.98
CA ILE A 131 2.98 -7.46 6.76
C ILE A 131 2.47 -8.54 5.80
N ILE A 132 3.31 -9.54 5.49
CA ILE A 132 2.96 -10.63 4.57
C ILE A 132 1.70 -11.36 5.05
N SER A 133 1.65 -11.70 6.34
CA SER A 133 0.53 -12.44 6.94
C SER A 133 -0.80 -11.67 6.83
N ARG A 134 -0.84 -10.38 7.25
CA ARG A 134 -2.09 -9.62 7.22
C ARG A 134 -2.58 -9.36 5.80
N VAL A 135 -1.67 -9.05 4.88
CA VAL A 135 -2.03 -8.79 3.48
C VAL A 135 -2.54 -10.06 2.81
N ASN A 136 -1.85 -11.21 2.98
CA ASN A 136 -2.33 -12.47 2.42
C ASN A 136 -3.70 -12.86 2.96
N SER A 137 -3.96 -12.66 4.26
CA SER A 137 -5.28 -12.90 4.86
C SER A 137 -6.39 -12.04 4.25
N VAL A 138 -6.07 -10.82 3.78
CA VAL A 138 -7.00 -10.02 2.98
C VAL A 138 -7.20 -10.65 1.60
N LEU A 139 -6.12 -10.94 0.88
CA LEU A 139 -6.18 -11.42 -0.50
C LEU A 139 -6.92 -12.76 -0.61
N GLU A 140 -6.81 -13.64 0.38
CA GLU A 140 -7.53 -14.91 0.45
C GLU A 140 -9.06 -14.75 0.37
N LYS A 141 -9.61 -13.66 0.90
CA LYS A 141 -11.05 -13.36 0.82
C LYS A 141 -11.54 -13.09 -0.61
N TYR A 142 -10.61 -12.82 -1.53
CA TYR A 142 -10.90 -12.41 -2.91
C TYR A 142 -10.45 -13.42 -3.97
N THR A 143 -10.16 -14.64 -3.57
CA THR A 143 -9.73 -15.73 -4.49
C THR A 143 -10.84 -16.25 -5.40
N ASN A 144 -12.08 -15.78 -5.22
CA ASN A 144 -13.19 -16.04 -6.13
C ASN A 144 -13.22 -15.12 -7.37
N TYR A 145 -12.39 -14.07 -7.41
CA TYR A 145 -12.22 -13.21 -8.57
C TYR A 145 -11.08 -13.72 -9.47
N SER A 146 -11.15 -13.42 -10.77
CA SER A 146 -10.09 -13.80 -11.70
C SER A 146 -8.90 -12.85 -11.61
N LYS A 147 -9.16 -11.54 -11.44
CA LYS A 147 -8.14 -10.51 -11.40
C LYS A 147 -8.51 -9.37 -10.47
N VAL A 148 -7.65 -9.07 -9.52
CA VAL A 148 -7.88 -8.07 -8.46
C VAL A 148 -6.79 -7.01 -8.50
N LEU A 149 -7.18 -5.73 -8.54
CA LEU A 149 -6.26 -4.61 -8.37
C LEU A 149 -6.22 -4.21 -6.90
N VAL A 150 -5.03 -4.13 -6.31
CA VAL A 150 -4.79 -3.78 -4.91
C VAL A 150 -3.98 -2.50 -4.85
N VAL A 151 -4.60 -1.39 -4.47
CA VAL A 151 -3.92 -0.11 -4.27
C VAL A 151 -3.41 -0.02 -2.85
N THR A 152 -2.09 -0.05 -2.70
CA THR A 152 -1.39 -0.13 -1.42
C THR A 152 -0.11 0.73 -1.42
N HIS A 153 0.91 0.35 -0.71
CA HIS A 153 2.07 1.17 -0.35
C HIS A 153 3.41 0.52 -0.71
N GLY A 154 4.46 1.33 -0.60
CA GLY A 154 5.81 0.92 -0.97
C GLY A 154 6.34 -0.25 -0.16
N MET A 155 6.26 -0.18 1.18
CA MET A 155 6.76 -1.22 2.06
C MET A 155 5.98 -2.54 1.94
N VAL A 156 4.66 -2.44 1.75
CA VAL A 156 3.80 -3.61 1.51
C VAL A 156 4.23 -4.35 0.25
N ILE A 157 4.43 -3.65 -0.88
CA ILE A 157 4.87 -4.26 -2.13
C ILE A 157 6.28 -4.87 -1.96
N THR A 158 7.19 -4.14 -1.30
CA THR A 158 8.55 -4.64 -1.03
C THR A 158 8.55 -5.89 -0.13
N ALA A 159 7.64 -5.97 0.83
CA ALA A 159 7.54 -7.14 1.70
C ALA A 159 7.05 -8.39 0.95
N LEU A 160 6.11 -8.22 0.02
CA LEU A 160 5.44 -9.30 -0.72
C LEU A 160 6.19 -9.74 -1.98
N THR A 161 7.08 -8.89 -2.50
CA THR A 161 7.73 -9.10 -3.81
C THR A 161 9.23 -8.82 -3.75
N ASP A 162 9.93 -9.05 -4.87
CA ASP A 162 11.36 -8.72 -4.98
C ASP A 162 11.63 -7.25 -5.33
N VAL A 163 10.56 -6.43 -5.53
CA VAL A 163 10.68 -5.01 -5.90
C VAL A 163 11.02 -4.18 -4.67
N GLN A 164 12.25 -3.66 -4.59
CA GLN A 164 12.75 -2.96 -3.40
C GLN A 164 12.24 -1.52 -3.27
N LYS A 165 12.02 -0.83 -4.34
CA LYS A 165 11.56 0.58 -4.36
C LYS A 165 10.54 0.78 -5.47
N PRO A 166 9.31 0.29 -5.31
CA PRO A 166 8.30 0.50 -6.33
C PRO A 166 8.05 2.00 -6.53
N GLU A 167 7.97 2.45 -7.78
CA GLU A 167 7.61 3.83 -8.11
C GLU A 167 6.12 4.11 -7.86
N HIS A 168 5.72 5.38 -7.77
CA HIS A 168 4.30 5.74 -7.69
C HIS A 168 3.55 5.20 -8.92
N THR A 169 2.36 4.67 -8.70
CA THR A 169 1.52 3.99 -9.71
C THR A 169 2.14 2.78 -10.40
N GLN A 170 3.31 2.32 -9.97
CA GLN A 170 3.87 1.06 -10.45
C GLN A 170 2.96 -0.10 -10.07
N ILE A 171 2.77 -1.02 -11.04
CA ILE A 171 1.98 -2.23 -10.88
C ILE A 171 2.93 -3.44 -10.87
N VAL A 172 2.78 -4.29 -9.87
CA VAL A 172 3.55 -5.52 -9.69
C VAL A 172 2.59 -6.69 -9.58
N LYS A 173 2.82 -7.76 -10.36
CA LYS A 173 2.02 -8.98 -10.24
C LYS A 173 2.39 -9.74 -8.97
N TYR A 174 1.38 -10.28 -8.33
CA TYR A 174 1.52 -11.11 -7.14
C TYR A 174 0.59 -12.32 -7.22
N THR A 175 1.05 -13.44 -6.74
CA THR A 175 0.25 -14.68 -6.63
C THR A 175 0.37 -15.18 -5.21
N LEU A 176 -0.75 -15.49 -4.57
CA LEU A 176 -0.74 -16.17 -3.28
C LEU A 176 -0.01 -17.50 -3.42
N ASN A 177 1.02 -17.67 -2.60
CA ASN A 177 1.69 -18.98 -2.48
C ASN A 177 0.80 -19.87 -1.59
N ASP A 178 0.67 -21.13 -2.00
CA ASP A 178 -0.04 -22.15 -1.23
C ASP A 178 0.72 -22.49 0.06
#